data_858b7259e6937d33490bbfcf79e720c9
#
_entry.id   858b7259e6937d33490bbfcf79e720c9
#
_cell.length_a   1.000
_cell.length_b   1.000
_cell.length_c   1.000
_cell.angle_alpha   90.00
_cell.angle_beta   90.00
_cell.angle_gamma   90.00
#
_symmetry.space_group_name_H-M   'P 1'
#
loop_
_entity.id
_entity.type
_entity.pdbx_description
1 polymer ?
#
loop_
_entity_poly.entity_id
_entity_poly.type
_entity_poly.pdbx_seq_one_letter_code
_entity_poly.pdbx_strand_id
1 'polypeptide(L)'
;MRTPAVRFDKVNIVFGKRPEEALPLMDRGMDRSEIETETGQILGVHDCSLTVDPGEIVVIMGLSGSGKSTLLRAVNGLNPVTRGAVWVHDGEQEIDAASADEATLRRLRTEHVTMVFQNFALLPWRTVADNVGLGLELSGVGKAERAERVSRQLALVGLEQWADRKVHEL
;
A
#
# COMPACT_ATOMS: atom_id res chain seq x y z
N MET A 1 8.52 24.85 -8.26
CA MET A 1 8.76 23.39 -8.24
C MET A 1 7.42 22.72 -8.14
N ARG A 2 7.18 21.59 -8.80
CA ARG A 2 5.94 20.83 -8.63
C ARG A 2 6.03 20.05 -7.33
N THR A 3 4.95 19.97 -6.56
CA THR A 3 4.88 19.13 -5.37
C THR A 3 4.85 17.67 -5.80
N PRO A 4 5.71 16.80 -5.24
CA PRO A 4 5.71 15.37 -5.54
C PRO A 4 4.36 14.72 -5.21
N ALA A 5 3.97 13.68 -5.96
CA ALA A 5 2.80 12.88 -5.63
C ALA A 5 3.06 12.00 -4.39
N VAL A 6 4.28 11.43 -4.31
CA VAL A 6 4.73 10.65 -3.15
C VAL A 6 6.20 10.96 -2.87
N ARG A 7 6.56 11.10 -1.59
CA ARG A 7 7.94 11.28 -1.15
C ARG A 7 8.22 10.45 0.10
N PHE A 8 9.19 9.56 0.00
CA PHE A 8 9.79 8.85 1.11
C PHE A 8 10.98 9.68 1.63
N ASP A 9 11.03 9.91 2.92
CA ASP A 9 12.09 10.70 3.55
C ASP A 9 12.72 9.88 4.67
N LYS A 10 13.91 9.32 4.40
CA LYS A 10 14.71 8.50 5.33
C LYS A 10 13.89 7.40 6.01
N VAL A 11 13.06 6.72 5.23
CA VAL A 11 12.12 5.70 5.73
C VAL A 11 12.87 4.48 6.23
N ASN A 12 12.60 4.11 7.47
CA ASN A 12 13.06 2.88 8.09
C ASN A 12 11.84 2.09 8.57
N ILE A 13 11.77 0.82 8.22
CA ILE A 13 10.70 -0.09 8.63
C ILE A 13 11.32 -1.31 9.27
N VAL A 14 11.00 -1.54 10.52
CA VAL A 14 11.43 -2.68 11.32
C VAL A 14 10.19 -3.42 11.81
N PHE A 15 10.18 -4.73 11.69
CA PHE A 15 9.11 -5.60 12.18
C PHE A 15 9.52 -6.27 13.49
N GLY A 16 8.57 -6.39 14.40
CA GLY A 16 8.77 -7.05 15.69
C GLY A 16 7.95 -6.39 16.78
N LYS A 17 8.19 -6.80 18.02
CA LYS A 17 7.45 -6.29 19.19
C LYS A 17 7.95 -4.94 19.68
N ARG A 18 9.22 -4.63 19.43
CA ARG A 18 9.90 -3.40 19.87
C ARG A 18 10.83 -2.89 18.77
N PRO A 19 10.27 -2.46 17.61
CA PRO A 19 11.05 -2.10 16.42
C PRO A 19 12.06 -0.98 16.67
N GLU A 20 11.81 -0.11 17.65
CA GLU A 20 12.70 1.01 18.00
C GLU A 20 14.06 0.54 18.54
N GLU A 21 14.16 -0.67 19.11
CA GLU A 21 15.42 -1.21 19.61
C GLU A 21 16.45 -1.48 18.50
N ALA A 22 15.99 -1.64 17.25
CA ALA A 22 16.88 -1.80 16.12
C ALA A 22 17.55 -0.48 15.68
N LEU A 23 16.92 0.69 15.92
CA LEU A 23 17.38 1.97 15.40
C LEU A 23 18.82 2.32 15.82
N PRO A 24 19.22 2.20 17.10
CA PRO A 24 20.61 2.48 17.50
C PRO A 24 21.64 1.54 16.86
N LEU A 25 21.25 0.31 16.53
CA LEU A 25 22.10 -0.68 15.87
C LEU A 25 22.27 -0.33 14.38
N MET A 26 21.17 0.07 13.73
CA MET A 26 21.17 0.59 12.36
C MET A 26 22.08 1.82 12.24
N ASP A 27 22.00 2.76 13.20
CA ASP A 27 22.82 3.96 13.22
C ASP A 27 24.33 3.67 13.41
N ARG A 28 24.66 2.52 14.00
CA ARG A 28 26.05 2.00 14.11
C ARG A 28 26.50 1.23 12.85
N GLY A 29 25.62 1.06 11.86
CA GLY A 29 25.92 0.38 10.60
C GLY A 29 25.88 -1.13 10.69
N MET A 30 25.24 -1.70 11.71
CA MET A 30 25.07 -3.15 11.83
C MET A 30 24.19 -3.70 10.71
N ASP A 31 24.50 -4.89 10.25
CA ASP A 31 23.75 -5.53 9.20
C ASP A 31 22.43 -6.16 9.70
N ARG A 32 21.58 -6.58 8.75
CA ARG A 32 20.27 -7.17 9.05
C ARG A 32 20.34 -8.37 9.99
N SER A 33 21.32 -9.25 9.78
CA SER A 33 21.48 -10.48 10.54
C SER A 33 21.94 -10.21 11.98
N GLU A 34 22.85 -9.25 12.14
CA GLU A 34 23.34 -8.79 13.44
C GLU A 34 22.20 -8.16 14.24
N ILE A 35 21.40 -7.26 13.62
CA ILE A 35 20.25 -6.61 14.26
C ILE A 35 19.22 -7.66 14.69
N GLU A 36 18.89 -8.62 13.82
CA GLU A 36 17.94 -9.68 14.16
C GLU A 36 18.45 -10.55 15.31
N THR A 37 19.73 -10.89 15.31
CA THR A 37 20.34 -11.71 16.36
C THR A 37 20.35 -11.00 17.71
N GLU A 38 20.66 -9.70 17.75
CA GLU A 38 20.76 -8.94 19.00
C GLU A 38 19.37 -8.52 19.56
N THR A 39 18.43 -8.22 18.69
CA THR A 39 17.15 -7.63 19.13
C THR A 39 15.94 -8.54 18.90
N GLY A 40 16.05 -9.56 18.05
CA GLY A 40 14.90 -10.31 17.55
C GLY A 40 13.98 -9.52 16.65
N GLN A 41 14.40 -8.32 16.19
CA GLN A 41 13.63 -7.48 15.29
C GLN A 41 14.09 -7.68 13.85
N ILE A 42 13.17 -7.63 12.89
CA ILE A 42 13.47 -7.88 11.47
C ILE A 42 13.51 -6.55 10.72
N LEU A 43 14.68 -6.19 10.19
CA LEU A 43 14.85 -5.00 9.36
C LEU A 43 14.21 -5.20 7.98
N GLY A 44 13.16 -4.45 7.70
CA GLY A 44 12.42 -4.46 6.42
C GLY A 44 12.97 -3.47 5.41
N VAL A 45 13.11 -2.20 5.80
CA VAL A 45 13.63 -1.10 4.97
C VAL A 45 14.61 -0.28 5.79
N HIS A 46 15.73 0.13 5.19
CA HIS A 46 16.75 0.96 5.84
C HIS A 46 17.02 2.23 5.02
N ASP A 47 16.80 3.38 5.67
CA ASP A 47 17.13 4.75 5.19
C ASP A 47 16.77 5.00 3.72
N CYS A 48 15.54 4.64 3.34
CA CYS A 48 15.07 4.79 1.98
C CYS A 48 14.51 6.21 1.74
N SER A 49 15.08 6.90 0.78
CA SER A 49 14.56 8.18 0.28
C SER A 49 14.29 8.08 -1.22
N LEU A 50 13.08 8.45 -1.62
CA LEU A 50 12.60 8.37 -3.00
C LEU A 50 11.51 9.41 -3.21
N THR A 51 11.50 10.03 -4.38
CA THR A 51 10.45 10.97 -4.80
C THR A 51 9.79 10.46 -6.07
N VAL A 52 8.46 10.59 -6.14
CA VAL A 52 7.66 10.26 -7.33
C VAL A 52 6.85 11.48 -7.70
N ASP A 53 7.06 12.00 -8.91
CA ASP A 53 6.35 13.17 -9.40
C ASP A 53 4.96 12.80 -9.98
N PRO A 54 4.01 13.77 -10.04
CA PRO A 54 2.73 13.55 -10.70
C PRO A 54 2.88 13.11 -12.17
N GLY A 55 2.24 11.99 -12.52
CA GLY A 55 2.32 11.39 -13.86
C GLY A 55 3.56 10.54 -14.11
N GLU A 56 4.44 10.39 -13.13
CA GLU A 56 5.63 9.55 -13.23
C GLU A 56 5.30 8.05 -12.95
N ILE A 57 6.02 7.18 -13.65
CA ILE A 57 6.02 5.72 -13.38
C ILE A 57 7.39 5.35 -12.83
N VAL A 58 7.43 4.94 -11.58
CA VAL A 58 8.65 4.48 -10.91
C VAL A 58 8.62 2.96 -10.70
N VAL A 59 9.71 2.29 -11.10
CA VAL A 59 9.86 0.84 -10.93
C VAL A 59 10.91 0.54 -9.86
N ILE A 60 10.50 -0.13 -8.78
CA ILE A 60 11.41 -0.57 -7.71
C ILE A 60 11.83 -2.02 -8.00
N MET A 61 13.12 -2.22 -8.28
CA MET A 61 13.70 -3.53 -8.57
C MET A 61 14.64 -3.99 -7.46
N GLY A 62 14.85 -5.31 -7.36
CA GLY A 62 15.76 -5.91 -6.39
C GLY A 62 15.38 -7.36 -6.08
N LEU A 63 16.23 -8.05 -5.33
CA LEU A 63 16.05 -9.45 -4.94
C LEU A 63 14.78 -9.67 -4.10
N SER A 64 14.31 -10.93 -4.05
CA SER A 64 13.25 -11.31 -3.11
C SER A 64 13.68 -10.99 -1.68
N GLY A 65 12.76 -10.49 -0.85
CA GLY A 65 13.06 -10.10 0.53
C GLY A 65 13.80 -8.76 0.71
N SER A 66 14.10 -7.99 -0.35
CA SER A 66 14.80 -6.70 -0.23
C SER A 66 13.93 -5.53 0.28
N GLY A 67 12.69 -5.76 0.68
CA GLY A 67 11.83 -4.73 1.26
C GLY A 67 10.94 -3.94 0.28
N LYS A 68 10.93 -4.25 -1.03
CA LYS A 68 10.15 -3.53 -2.06
C LYS A 68 8.67 -3.40 -1.72
N SER A 69 8.01 -4.54 -1.48
CA SER A 69 6.59 -4.56 -1.11
C SER A 69 6.34 -3.97 0.28
N THR A 70 7.34 -4.02 1.15
CA THR A 70 7.30 -3.39 2.47
C THR A 70 7.26 -1.87 2.33
N LEU A 71 8.13 -1.31 1.49
CA LEU A 71 8.17 0.12 1.20
C LEU A 71 6.88 0.61 0.55
N LEU A 72 6.39 -0.09 -0.49
CA LEU A 72 5.13 0.26 -1.17
C LEU A 72 3.93 0.31 -0.21
N ARG A 73 3.84 -0.65 0.72
CA ARG A 73 2.76 -0.69 1.71
C ARG A 73 2.82 0.41 2.76
N ALA A 74 3.92 1.14 2.87
CA ALA A 74 4.02 2.30 3.74
C ALA A 74 3.26 3.51 3.16
N VAL A 75 3.10 3.62 1.82
CA VAL A 75 2.40 4.73 1.17
C VAL A 75 0.94 4.85 1.63
N ASN A 76 0.29 3.73 1.89
CA ASN A 76 -1.09 3.68 2.35
C ASN A 76 -1.21 3.28 3.85
N GLY A 77 -0.12 3.34 4.60
CA GLY A 77 -0.08 3.03 6.02
C GLY A 77 -0.40 1.57 6.38
N LEU A 78 -0.27 0.63 5.43
CA LEU A 78 -0.42 -0.81 5.73
C LEU A 78 0.79 -1.37 6.48
N ASN A 79 1.98 -0.82 6.26
CA ASN A 79 3.16 -1.09 7.06
C ASN A 79 3.50 0.15 7.87
N PRO A 80 3.61 0.03 9.20
CA PRO A 80 4.03 1.15 10.04
C PRO A 80 5.50 1.51 9.74
N VAL A 81 5.77 2.81 9.69
CA VAL A 81 7.12 3.36 9.55
C VAL A 81 7.72 3.51 10.94
N THR A 82 8.90 2.94 11.16
CA THR A 82 9.58 3.01 12.46
C THR A 82 10.30 4.34 12.63
N ARG A 83 10.88 4.88 11.56
CA ARG A 83 11.54 6.20 11.52
C ARG A 83 11.50 6.75 10.10
N GLY A 84 11.40 8.08 9.97
CA GLY A 84 11.24 8.80 8.72
C GLY A 84 9.79 9.15 8.44
N ALA A 85 9.50 9.61 7.23
CA ALA A 85 8.17 10.05 6.83
C ALA A 85 7.80 9.56 5.42
N VAL A 86 6.51 9.37 5.17
CA VAL A 86 5.96 9.04 3.86
C VAL A 86 4.89 10.06 3.48
N TRP A 87 5.29 11.03 2.70
CA TRP A 87 4.43 12.13 2.27
C TRP A 87 3.63 11.72 1.04
N VAL A 88 2.33 11.89 1.09
CA VAL A 88 1.39 11.67 -0.03
C VAL A 88 0.63 12.97 -0.28
N HIS A 89 0.65 13.45 -1.52
CA HIS A 89 -0.10 14.65 -1.91
C HIS A 89 -1.53 14.27 -2.31
N ASP A 90 -2.53 14.80 -1.60
CA ASP A 90 -3.96 14.48 -1.83
C ASP A 90 -4.66 15.40 -2.87
N GLY A 91 -3.88 16.25 -3.54
CA GLY A 91 -4.39 17.27 -4.45
C GLY A 91 -4.36 18.67 -3.83
N GLU A 92 -4.39 18.81 -2.52
CA GLU A 92 -4.42 20.07 -1.79
C GLU A 92 -3.18 20.25 -0.88
N GLN A 93 -2.79 19.19 -0.18
CA GLN A 93 -1.70 19.21 0.80
C GLN A 93 -0.90 17.91 0.82
N GLU A 94 0.28 17.95 1.44
CA GLU A 94 1.07 16.75 1.75
C GLU A 94 0.59 16.18 3.10
N ILE A 95 0.31 14.88 3.11
CA ILE A 95 -0.09 14.11 4.30
C ILE A 95 1.01 13.11 4.60
N ASP A 96 1.55 13.12 5.80
CA ASP A 96 2.48 12.08 6.26
C ASP A 96 1.69 10.82 6.65
N ALA A 97 1.69 9.81 5.78
CA ALA A 97 1.04 8.53 6.02
C ALA A 97 1.64 7.74 7.19
N ALA A 98 2.87 8.07 7.62
CA ALA A 98 3.52 7.41 8.75
C ALA A 98 2.95 7.85 10.11
N SER A 99 2.49 9.10 10.20
CA SER A 99 1.98 9.70 11.44
C SER A 99 0.49 10.05 11.41
N ALA A 100 -0.18 9.84 10.27
CA ALA A 100 -1.60 10.15 10.08
C ALA A 100 -2.49 9.30 10.99
N ASP A 101 -3.58 9.87 11.44
CA ASP A 101 -4.61 9.16 12.18
C ASP A 101 -5.42 8.19 11.28
N GLU A 102 -6.19 7.31 11.90
CA GLU A 102 -6.95 6.27 11.20
C GLU A 102 -7.98 6.85 10.21
N ALA A 103 -8.59 8.00 10.52
CA ALA A 103 -9.57 8.66 9.66
C ALA A 103 -8.88 9.20 8.40
N THR A 104 -7.73 9.84 8.55
CA THR A 104 -6.90 10.34 7.45
C THR A 104 -6.37 9.21 6.58
N LEU A 105 -5.85 8.12 7.18
CA LEU A 105 -5.40 6.94 6.45
C LEU A 105 -6.56 6.28 5.68
N ARG A 106 -7.75 6.21 6.27
CA ARG A 106 -8.93 5.70 5.58
C ARG A 106 -9.26 6.54 4.35
N ARG A 107 -9.26 7.89 4.47
CA ARG A 107 -9.48 8.79 3.34
C ARG A 107 -8.42 8.60 2.25
N LEU A 108 -7.14 8.53 2.61
CA LEU A 108 -6.06 8.24 1.66
C LEU A 108 -6.32 6.95 0.87
N ARG A 109 -6.70 5.87 1.55
CA ARG A 109 -6.97 4.55 0.95
C ARG A 109 -8.22 4.52 0.06
N THR A 110 -9.22 5.36 0.35
CA THR A 110 -10.48 5.35 -0.40
C THR A 110 -10.49 6.32 -1.58
N GLU A 111 -9.73 7.41 -1.51
CA GLU A 111 -9.83 8.52 -2.46
C GLU A 111 -8.55 8.79 -3.27
N HIS A 112 -7.36 8.50 -2.71
CA HIS A 112 -6.09 8.95 -3.29
C HIS A 112 -5.12 7.84 -3.65
N VAL A 113 -5.06 6.74 -2.88
CA VAL A 113 -4.06 5.68 -3.07
C VAL A 113 -4.72 4.34 -3.34
N THR A 114 -4.60 3.85 -4.56
CA THR A 114 -5.06 2.49 -4.92
C THR A 114 -3.87 1.53 -4.92
N MET A 115 -4.05 0.33 -4.36
CA MET A 115 -3.04 -0.72 -4.33
C MET A 115 -3.53 -1.98 -5.03
N VAL A 116 -2.72 -2.49 -5.96
CA VAL A 116 -2.90 -3.82 -6.55
C VAL A 116 -1.99 -4.78 -5.79
N PHE A 117 -2.58 -5.77 -5.12
CA PHE A 117 -1.84 -6.74 -4.32
C PHE A 117 -1.29 -7.87 -5.19
N GLN A 118 -0.14 -8.40 -4.81
CA GLN A 118 0.49 -9.56 -5.44
C GLN A 118 -0.38 -10.83 -5.29
N ASN A 119 -1.01 -11.00 -4.14
CA ASN A 119 -2.07 -11.98 -3.92
C ASN A 119 -3.39 -11.32 -4.25
N PHE A 120 -4.23 -11.97 -5.01
CA PHE A 120 -5.43 -11.41 -5.66
C PHE A 120 -6.37 -10.61 -4.74
N ALA A 121 -6.28 -10.76 -3.41
CA ALA A 121 -7.13 -10.08 -2.42
C ALA A 121 -8.64 -10.20 -2.73
N LEU A 122 -9.04 -11.32 -3.33
CA LEU A 122 -10.42 -11.60 -3.71
C LEU A 122 -11.13 -12.37 -2.59
N LEU A 123 -12.42 -12.07 -2.43
CA LEU A 123 -13.30 -12.79 -1.51
C LEU A 123 -13.87 -14.02 -2.22
N PRO A 124 -13.40 -15.25 -1.89
CA PRO A 124 -13.72 -16.45 -2.68
C PRO A 124 -15.20 -16.85 -2.61
N TRP A 125 -15.94 -16.40 -1.59
CA TRP A 125 -17.37 -16.64 -1.45
C TRP A 125 -18.26 -15.67 -2.22
N ARG A 126 -17.68 -14.59 -2.79
CA ARG A 126 -18.39 -13.60 -3.62
C ARG A 126 -18.23 -13.91 -5.10
N THR A 127 -19.17 -13.42 -5.91
CA THR A 127 -19.07 -13.45 -7.37
C THR A 127 -17.97 -12.51 -7.88
N VAL A 128 -17.65 -12.60 -9.15
CA VAL A 128 -16.74 -11.66 -9.83
C VAL A 128 -17.30 -10.24 -9.73
N ALA A 129 -18.58 -10.04 -10.04
CA ALA A 129 -19.23 -8.74 -9.95
C ALA A 129 -19.21 -8.18 -8.55
N ASP A 130 -19.45 -9.00 -7.51
CA ASP A 130 -19.40 -8.56 -6.12
C ASP A 130 -17.98 -8.17 -5.67
N ASN A 131 -16.96 -8.89 -6.14
CA ASN A 131 -15.56 -8.55 -5.87
C ASN A 131 -15.16 -7.23 -6.53
N VAL A 132 -15.51 -7.03 -7.80
CA VAL A 132 -15.25 -5.78 -8.54
C VAL A 132 -15.99 -4.61 -7.90
N GLY A 133 -17.21 -4.86 -7.40
CA GLY A 133 -18.04 -3.86 -6.74
C GLY A 133 -17.72 -3.57 -5.29
N LEU A 134 -16.79 -4.32 -4.67
CA LEU A 134 -16.54 -4.24 -3.22
C LEU A 134 -16.12 -2.84 -2.75
N GLY A 135 -15.20 -2.20 -3.47
CA GLY A 135 -14.75 -0.85 -3.13
C GLY A 135 -15.90 0.17 -3.17
N LEU A 136 -16.78 0.08 -4.16
CA LEU A 136 -17.97 0.94 -4.28
C LEU A 136 -18.98 0.67 -3.16
N GLU A 137 -19.12 -0.61 -2.76
CA GLU A 137 -19.98 -0.99 -1.63
C GLU A 137 -19.48 -0.39 -0.32
N LEU A 138 -18.17 -0.50 -0.05
CA LEU A 138 -17.55 0.06 1.15
C LEU A 138 -17.59 1.59 1.20
N SER A 139 -17.63 2.23 0.02
CA SER A 139 -17.81 3.69 -0.11
C SER A 139 -19.28 4.13 -0.07
N GLY A 140 -20.23 3.22 0.15
CA GLY A 140 -21.66 3.55 0.30
C GLY A 140 -22.39 3.84 -1.03
N VAL A 141 -21.80 3.49 -2.17
CA VAL A 141 -22.44 3.66 -3.49
C VAL A 141 -23.70 2.78 -3.60
N GLY A 142 -24.81 3.36 -4.03
CA GLY A 142 -26.09 2.69 -4.16
C GLY A 142 -26.04 1.48 -5.12
N LYS A 143 -26.88 0.47 -4.86
CA LYS A 143 -26.85 -0.81 -5.57
C LYS A 143 -26.98 -0.67 -7.09
N ALA A 144 -27.88 0.19 -7.57
CA ALA A 144 -28.11 0.39 -9.00
C ALA A 144 -26.90 1.01 -9.69
N GLU A 145 -26.36 2.10 -9.15
CA GLU A 145 -25.16 2.74 -9.68
C GLU A 145 -23.94 1.80 -9.63
N ARG A 146 -23.79 1.05 -8.53
CA ARG A 146 -22.72 0.06 -8.38
C ARG A 146 -22.80 -0.99 -9.48
N ALA A 147 -23.98 -1.55 -9.75
CA ALA A 147 -24.17 -2.56 -10.79
C ALA A 147 -23.80 -2.02 -12.18
N GLU A 148 -24.21 -0.80 -12.52
CA GLU A 148 -23.86 -0.14 -13.78
C GLU A 148 -22.35 0.06 -13.92
N ARG A 149 -21.69 0.59 -12.88
CA ARG A 149 -20.25 0.83 -12.88
C ARG A 149 -19.45 -0.48 -12.99
N VAL A 150 -19.86 -1.51 -12.25
CA VAL A 150 -19.26 -2.86 -12.32
C VAL A 150 -19.39 -3.46 -13.70
N SER A 151 -20.61 -3.43 -14.30
CA SER A 151 -20.85 -3.95 -15.65
C SER A 151 -19.94 -3.28 -16.68
N ARG A 152 -19.78 -1.97 -16.62
CA ARG A 152 -18.90 -1.19 -17.50
C ARG A 152 -17.43 -1.61 -17.35
N GLN A 153 -16.94 -1.84 -16.12
CA GLN A 153 -15.56 -2.28 -15.89
C GLN A 153 -15.32 -3.72 -16.38
N LEU A 154 -16.30 -4.62 -16.18
CA LEU A 154 -16.19 -5.98 -16.67
C LEU A 154 -16.17 -6.02 -18.19
N ALA A 155 -16.98 -5.19 -18.87
CA ALA A 155 -16.98 -5.03 -20.32
C ALA A 155 -15.61 -4.56 -20.85
N LEU A 156 -14.99 -3.59 -20.16
CA LEU A 156 -13.68 -3.07 -20.54
C LEU A 156 -12.58 -4.15 -20.61
N VAL A 157 -12.69 -5.17 -19.76
CA VAL A 157 -11.71 -6.27 -19.67
C VAL A 157 -12.21 -7.59 -20.27
N GLY A 158 -13.39 -7.61 -20.88
CA GLY A 158 -13.97 -8.81 -21.54
C GLY A 158 -14.43 -9.91 -20.57
N LEU A 159 -14.85 -9.53 -19.36
CA LEU A 159 -15.27 -10.45 -18.31
C LEU A 159 -16.78 -10.43 -18.01
N GLU A 160 -17.62 -9.86 -18.88
CA GLU A 160 -19.07 -9.71 -18.65
C GLU A 160 -19.76 -11.06 -18.40
N GLN A 161 -19.39 -12.06 -19.18
CA GLN A 161 -19.98 -13.41 -19.08
C GLN A 161 -19.62 -14.15 -17.79
N TRP A 162 -18.63 -13.64 -17.04
CA TRP A 162 -18.15 -14.23 -15.79
C TRP A 162 -18.69 -13.52 -14.55
N ALA A 163 -19.49 -12.47 -14.72
CA ALA A 163 -19.97 -11.59 -13.66
C ALA A 163 -20.58 -12.35 -12.47
N ASP A 164 -21.42 -13.34 -12.76
CA ASP A 164 -22.17 -14.11 -11.74
C ASP A 164 -21.41 -15.35 -11.22
N ARG A 165 -20.23 -15.65 -11.78
CA ARG A 165 -19.41 -16.78 -11.33
C ARG A 165 -18.61 -16.41 -10.08
N LYS A 166 -18.28 -17.42 -9.29
CA LYS A 166 -17.33 -17.25 -8.19
C LYS A 166 -15.90 -17.25 -8.71
N VAL A 167 -15.02 -16.59 -7.97
CA VAL A 167 -13.63 -16.38 -8.39
C VAL A 167 -12.86 -17.67 -8.65
N HIS A 168 -13.16 -18.75 -7.95
CA HIS A 168 -12.52 -20.05 -8.14
C HIS A 168 -13.05 -20.85 -9.36
N GLU A 169 -14.01 -20.29 -10.09
CA GLU A 169 -14.58 -20.88 -11.30
C GLU A 169 -14.01 -20.24 -12.59
N LEU A 170 -13.04 -19.31 -12.42
CA LEU A 170 -12.35 -18.62 -13.52
C LEU A 170 -11.16 -19.42 -14.08
#